data_d605bcd3514cb9ab23cee4dac8d4dff5
#
_entry.id   d605bcd3514cb9ab23cee4dac8d4dff5
#
_cell.length_a   1.000
_cell.length_b   1.000
_cell.length_c   1.000
_cell.angle_alpha   90.00
_cell.angle_beta   90.00
_cell.angle_gamma   90.00
#
_symmetry.space_group_name_H-M   'P 1'
#
loop_
_entity.id
_entity.type
_entity.pdbx_description
1 polymer ?
#
loop_
_entity_poly.entity_id
_entity_poly.type
_entity_poly.pdbx_seq_one_letter_code
_entity_poly.pdbx_strand_id
1 'polypeptide(L)'
;EMARARLAEAEKRPDARYKRVVAVLGSLATCRNTFMLTALPKEHDMREALAGVLTDVEQIRRYGFSREEFEAARAKVARSEKAALEKYRLATNTDLAGRYVEHFTRNVPYVTPDDRTRIVGEQLDALTCEEVNGLRAGMTSPEGMLVLVSSSEEHLDKVPSEAEAFDLIDSVKRAKIARPERRGKSAGPLFTEKVTPGKVVRTRKAPLGAEEWTLSNGVKVFWRTVPEVIGVRKVGVTAVSEGGFARDSDVEGMHLLQNYI
;
A
#
# COMPACT_ATOMS: atom_id res chain seq x y z
N GLU A 1 0.50 -1.66 9.76
CA GLU A 1 -0.54 -1.72 8.73
C GLU A 1 -1.70 -0.76 9.03
N MET A 2 -2.23 -0.70 10.27
CA MET A 2 -3.31 0.24 10.64
C MET A 2 -2.93 1.71 10.39
N ALA A 3 -1.75 2.15 10.82
CA ALA A 3 -1.27 3.52 10.56
C ALA A 3 -1.19 3.82 9.05
N ARG A 4 -0.67 2.87 8.27
CA ARG A 4 -0.61 2.98 6.80
C ARG A 4 -2.00 3.13 6.18
N ALA A 5 -2.95 2.32 6.60
CA ALA A 5 -4.32 2.38 6.11
C ALA A 5 -4.99 3.72 6.46
N ARG A 6 -4.84 4.19 7.70
CA ARG A 6 -5.42 5.48 8.13
C ARG A 6 -4.81 6.67 7.39
N LEU A 7 -3.49 6.69 7.20
CA LEU A 7 -2.82 7.75 6.46
C LEU A 7 -3.22 7.74 4.98
N ALA A 8 -3.38 6.56 4.36
CA ALA A 8 -3.88 6.43 3.00
C ALA A 8 -5.35 6.90 2.85
N GLU A 9 -6.16 6.78 3.89
CA GLU A 9 -7.50 7.38 3.90
C GLU A 9 -7.46 8.90 4.13
N ALA A 10 -6.48 9.37 4.94
CA ALA A 10 -6.31 10.80 5.17
C ALA A 10 -5.93 11.56 3.89
N GLU A 11 -5.11 10.98 3.01
CA GLU A 11 -4.73 11.61 1.74
C GLU A 11 -5.89 11.79 0.75
N LYS A 12 -6.97 11.01 0.90
CA LYS A 12 -8.19 11.10 0.05
C LYS A 12 -9.17 12.17 0.52
N ARG A 13 -8.93 12.79 1.66
CA ARG A 13 -9.83 13.83 2.18
C ARG A 13 -9.72 15.10 1.33
N PRO A 14 -10.82 15.83 1.11
CA PRO A 14 -10.79 17.10 0.37
C PRO A 14 -9.86 18.14 1.01
N ASP A 15 -9.76 18.13 2.34
CA ASP A 15 -8.93 19.02 3.17
C ASP A 15 -7.52 18.48 3.43
N ALA A 16 -7.12 17.37 2.78
CA ALA A 16 -5.78 16.82 2.94
C ALA A 16 -4.71 17.83 2.52
N ARG A 17 -3.75 18.08 3.40
CA ARG A 17 -2.68 19.07 3.23
C ARG A 17 -1.47 18.55 2.44
N TYR A 18 -1.45 17.27 2.12
CA TYR A 18 -0.42 16.60 1.31
C TYR A 18 -1.09 15.79 0.19
N LYS A 19 -0.32 15.53 -0.86
CA LYS A 19 -0.79 14.77 -2.02
C LYS A 19 -0.74 13.27 -1.76
N ARG A 20 0.30 12.80 -1.06
CA ARG A 20 0.53 11.40 -0.75
C ARG A 20 1.36 11.27 0.52
N VAL A 21 1.13 10.20 1.27
CA VAL A 21 1.97 9.82 2.41
C VAL A 21 2.27 8.32 2.37
N VAL A 22 3.51 7.98 2.61
CA VAL A 22 3.97 6.59 2.71
C VAL A 22 4.48 6.34 4.11
N ALA A 23 3.93 5.33 4.78
CA ALA A 23 4.36 4.91 6.10
C ALA A 23 5.13 3.59 6.02
N VAL A 24 6.33 3.56 6.54
CA VAL A 24 7.20 2.38 6.57
C VAL A 24 7.70 2.15 7.99
N LEU A 25 7.56 0.92 8.48
CA LEU A 25 8.31 0.45 9.64
C LEU A 25 9.51 -0.33 9.10
N GLY A 26 10.68 0.14 9.36
CA GLY A 26 11.91 -0.45 8.87
C GLY A 26 13.05 -0.32 9.88
N SER A 27 14.19 -0.86 9.53
CA SER A 27 15.42 -0.70 10.29
C SER A 27 16.31 0.31 9.59
N LEU A 28 16.58 1.43 10.26
CA LEU A 28 17.54 2.41 9.75
C LEU A 28 18.99 1.92 10.01
N ALA A 29 19.16 1.15 11.07
CA ALA A 29 20.40 0.48 11.41
C ALA A 29 20.05 -0.87 12.04
N THR A 30 21.00 -1.81 12.07
CA THR A 30 20.79 -3.18 12.60
C THR A 30 20.23 -3.24 14.02
N CYS A 31 20.39 -2.17 14.79
CA CYS A 31 19.97 -2.10 16.20
C CYS A 31 18.74 -1.24 16.48
N ARG A 32 18.16 -0.56 15.47
CA ARG A 32 17.03 0.36 15.69
C ARG A 32 15.96 0.25 14.62
N ASN A 33 14.74 -0.05 15.04
CA ASN A 33 13.56 0.07 14.21
C ASN A 33 13.11 1.54 14.16
N THR A 34 12.72 1.97 12.97
CA THR A 34 12.29 3.34 12.69
C THR A 34 10.91 3.32 12.05
N PHE A 35 10.01 4.12 12.58
CA PHE A 35 8.75 4.44 11.90
C PHE A 35 8.98 5.68 11.05
N MET A 36 9.03 5.50 9.75
CA MET A 36 9.32 6.55 8.78
C MET A 36 8.06 6.92 8.01
N LEU A 37 7.83 8.22 7.89
CA LEU A 37 6.78 8.81 7.07
C LEU A 37 7.42 9.66 5.99
N THR A 38 7.01 9.45 4.76
CA THR A 38 7.41 10.30 3.62
C THR A 38 6.17 10.91 3.04
N ALA A 39 6.09 12.23 3.03
CA ALA A 39 4.96 12.97 2.46
C ALA A 39 5.37 13.72 1.20
N LEU A 40 4.49 13.72 0.21
CA LEU A 40 4.60 14.54 -0.98
C LEU A 40 3.67 15.75 -0.81
N PRO A 41 4.17 16.98 -0.83
CA PRO A 41 3.36 18.18 -0.65
C PRO A 41 2.42 18.42 -1.84
N LYS A 42 1.32 19.13 -1.61
CA LYS A 42 0.51 19.77 -2.64
C LYS A 42 1.17 21.10 -2.99
N GLU A 43 1.20 21.46 -4.27
CA GLU A 43 1.67 22.76 -4.74
C GLU A 43 3.03 23.22 -4.18
N HIS A 44 3.88 22.23 -3.86
CA HIS A 44 5.19 22.44 -3.22
C HIS A 44 5.13 23.12 -1.83
N ASP A 45 3.97 23.12 -1.16
CA ASP A 45 3.85 23.66 0.19
C ASP A 45 4.27 22.63 1.24
N MET A 46 5.53 22.70 1.63
CA MET A 46 6.15 21.77 2.56
C MET A 46 5.74 22.02 4.01
N ARG A 47 5.42 23.28 4.36
CA ARG A 47 4.92 23.65 5.71
C ARG A 47 3.55 23.02 5.95
N GLU A 48 2.63 23.17 5.01
CA GLU A 48 1.30 22.57 5.10
C GLU A 48 1.36 21.04 5.08
N ALA A 49 2.22 20.44 4.25
CA ALA A 49 2.40 19.00 4.23
C ALA A 49 2.93 18.46 5.55
N LEU A 50 3.95 19.11 6.13
CA LEU A 50 4.50 18.75 7.43
C LEU A 50 3.44 18.87 8.54
N ALA A 51 2.73 20.00 8.60
CA ALA A 51 1.66 20.22 9.55
C ALA A 51 0.54 19.16 9.42
N GLY A 52 0.18 18.81 8.19
CA GLY A 52 -0.83 17.78 7.89
C GLY A 52 -0.42 16.41 8.42
N VAL A 53 0.78 15.94 8.06
CA VAL A 53 1.30 14.65 8.52
C VAL A 53 1.42 14.60 10.04
N LEU A 54 1.97 15.64 10.66
CA LEU A 54 2.07 15.72 12.11
C LEU A 54 0.70 15.68 12.80
N THR A 55 -0.31 16.34 12.20
CA THR A 55 -1.69 16.31 12.70
C THR A 55 -2.28 14.92 12.66
N ASP A 56 -2.12 14.20 11.55
CA ASP A 56 -2.63 12.84 11.39
C ASP A 56 -1.92 11.85 12.31
N VAL A 57 -0.61 12.00 12.51
CA VAL A 57 0.15 11.19 13.47
C VAL A 57 -0.28 11.47 14.92
N GLU A 58 -0.46 12.75 15.26
CA GLU A 58 -0.92 13.14 16.59
C GLU A 58 -2.36 12.67 16.86
N GLN A 59 -3.21 12.60 15.83
CA GLN A 59 -4.53 11.99 15.93
C GLN A 59 -4.43 10.50 16.27
N ILE A 60 -3.52 9.76 15.60
CA ILE A 60 -3.25 8.35 15.94
C ILE A 60 -2.75 8.23 17.38
N ARG A 61 -1.84 9.11 17.80
CA ARG A 61 -1.28 9.10 19.15
C ARG A 61 -2.35 9.30 20.21
N ARG A 62 -3.26 10.25 20.01
CA ARG A 62 -4.31 10.58 21.00
C ARG A 62 -5.42 9.54 21.06
N TYR A 63 -5.89 9.10 19.92
CA TYR A 63 -7.14 8.33 19.82
C TYR A 63 -6.94 6.85 19.51
N GLY A 64 -5.73 6.44 19.08
CA GLY A 64 -5.44 5.07 18.72
C GLY A 64 -6.25 4.59 17.52
N PHE A 65 -6.39 3.29 17.44
CA PHE A 65 -7.11 2.60 16.37
C PHE A 65 -8.37 1.93 16.90
N SER A 66 -9.38 1.85 16.07
CA SER A 66 -10.62 1.16 16.40
C SER A 66 -10.46 -0.36 16.24
N ARG A 67 -11.42 -1.11 16.81
CA ARG A 67 -11.47 -2.56 16.65
C ARG A 67 -11.67 -2.95 15.18
N GLU A 68 -12.47 -2.20 14.45
CA GLU A 68 -12.71 -2.44 13.01
C GLU A 68 -11.42 -2.27 12.19
N GLU A 69 -10.62 -1.24 12.48
CA GLU A 69 -9.31 -1.04 11.83
C GLU A 69 -8.34 -2.16 12.17
N PHE A 70 -8.35 -2.61 13.42
CA PHE A 70 -7.54 -3.73 13.86
C PHE A 70 -7.91 -5.02 13.12
N GLU A 71 -9.19 -5.39 13.07
CA GLU A 71 -9.65 -6.60 12.38
C GLU A 71 -9.37 -6.55 10.87
N ALA A 72 -9.57 -5.40 10.24
CA ALA A 72 -9.24 -5.22 8.83
C ALA A 72 -7.74 -5.36 8.56
N ALA A 73 -6.90 -4.80 9.41
CA ALA A 73 -5.44 -4.90 9.32
C ALA A 73 -4.97 -6.34 9.58
N ARG A 74 -5.51 -7.02 10.59
CA ARG A 74 -5.22 -8.43 10.90
C ARG A 74 -5.54 -9.33 9.72
N ALA A 75 -6.73 -9.18 9.14
CA ALA A 75 -7.12 -9.95 7.96
C ALA A 75 -6.23 -9.65 6.73
N LYS A 76 -5.77 -8.41 6.56
CA LYS A 76 -4.87 -8.03 5.47
C LYS A 76 -3.49 -8.65 5.66
N VAL A 77 -2.93 -8.63 6.87
CA VAL A 77 -1.63 -9.25 7.18
C VAL A 77 -1.70 -10.75 6.96
N ALA A 78 -2.75 -11.43 7.43
CA ALA A 78 -2.94 -12.86 7.22
C ALA A 78 -2.99 -13.24 5.73
N ARG A 79 -3.71 -12.46 4.91
CA ARG A 79 -3.72 -12.66 3.44
C ARG A 79 -2.36 -12.44 2.81
N SER A 80 -1.62 -11.43 3.27
CA SER A 80 -0.27 -11.13 2.77
C SER A 80 0.72 -12.25 3.08
N GLU A 81 0.68 -12.82 4.29
CA GLU A 81 1.53 -13.96 4.66
C GLU A 81 1.20 -15.21 3.83
N LYS A 82 -0.08 -15.48 3.61
CA LYS A 82 -0.49 -16.57 2.73
C LYS A 82 0.02 -16.39 1.29
N ALA A 83 -0.09 -15.19 0.75
CA ALA A 83 0.44 -14.88 -0.58
C ALA A 83 1.98 -14.97 -0.63
N ALA A 84 2.66 -14.59 0.45
CA ALA A 84 4.10 -14.73 0.59
C ALA A 84 4.55 -16.20 0.61
N LEU A 85 3.78 -17.08 1.26
CA LEU A 85 4.04 -18.52 1.27
C LEU A 85 3.95 -19.10 -0.16
N GLU A 86 2.90 -18.78 -0.90
CA GLU A 86 2.75 -19.23 -2.29
C GLU A 86 3.91 -18.72 -3.18
N LYS A 87 4.30 -17.46 -3.01
CA LYS A 87 5.46 -16.91 -3.73
C LYS A 87 6.77 -17.64 -3.35
N TYR A 88 6.92 -18.03 -2.11
CA TYR A 88 8.12 -18.75 -1.66
C TYR A 88 8.22 -20.15 -2.26
N ARG A 89 7.11 -20.86 -2.42
CA ARG A 89 7.07 -22.16 -3.09
C ARG A 89 7.56 -22.11 -4.53
N LEU A 90 7.59 -20.90 -5.11
CA LEU A 90 8.08 -20.60 -6.44
C LEU A 90 9.47 -19.92 -6.43
N ALA A 91 10.13 -19.88 -5.26
CA ALA A 91 11.41 -19.20 -5.10
C ALA A 91 12.51 -19.89 -5.91
N THR A 92 13.34 -19.09 -6.55
CA THR A 92 14.52 -19.56 -7.27
C THR A 92 15.67 -19.86 -6.29
N ASN A 93 16.68 -20.58 -6.78
CA ASN A 93 17.90 -20.78 -5.98
C ASN A 93 18.57 -19.45 -5.59
N THR A 94 18.47 -18.42 -6.43
CA THR A 94 18.98 -17.07 -6.12
C THR A 94 18.22 -16.44 -4.95
N ASP A 95 16.88 -16.59 -4.92
CA ASP A 95 16.06 -16.09 -3.81
C ASP A 95 16.41 -16.80 -2.48
N LEU A 96 16.67 -18.10 -2.55
CA LEU A 96 17.07 -18.89 -1.39
C LEU A 96 18.46 -18.50 -0.90
N ALA A 97 19.43 -18.36 -1.81
CA ALA A 97 20.78 -17.90 -1.49
C ALA A 97 20.77 -16.53 -0.82
N GLY A 98 19.96 -15.59 -1.32
CA GLY A 98 19.79 -14.28 -0.70
C GLY A 98 19.33 -14.35 0.76
N ARG A 99 18.43 -15.26 1.08
CA ARG A 99 17.94 -15.47 2.47
C ARG A 99 19.02 -16.06 3.39
N TYR A 100 19.83 -16.98 2.89
CA TYR A 100 20.96 -17.49 3.66
C TYR A 100 22.01 -16.40 3.92
N VAL A 101 22.28 -15.55 2.94
CA VAL A 101 23.16 -14.38 3.12
C VAL A 101 22.57 -13.43 4.16
N GLU A 102 21.29 -13.16 4.12
CA GLU A 102 20.62 -12.29 5.10
C GLU A 102 20.65 -12.90 6.51
N HIS A 103 20.40 -14.21 6.64
CA HIS A 103 20.56 -14.94 7.90
C HIS A 103 21.98 -14.78 8.47
N PHE A 104 22.98 -15.00 7.64
CA PHE A 104 24.39 -14.93 8.07
C PHE A 104 24.83 -13.52 8.42
N THR A 105 24.48 -12.52 7.57
CA THR A 105 25.00 -11.14 7.72
C THR A 105 24.24 -10.33 8.76
N ARG A 106 22.95 -10.62 8.97
CA ARG A 106 22.05 -9.85 9.85
C ARG A 106 21.60 -10.62 11.07
N ASN A 107 22.05 -11.85 11.23
CA ASN A 107 21.60 -12.74 12.31
C ASN A 107 20.05 -12.88 12.38
N VAL A 108 19.38 -12.79 11.22
CA VAL A 108 17.94 -13.00 11.12
C VAL A 108 17.68 -14.51 11.20
N PRO A 109 16.81 -15.00 12.10
CA PRO A 109 16.51 -16.42 12.18
C PRO A 109 16.03 -16.97 10.84
N TYR A 110 16.61 -18.07 10.39
CA TYR A 110 16.10 -18.79 9.23
C TYR A 110 14.91 -19.65 9.65
N VAL A 111 13.75 -19.28 9.18
CA VAL A 111 12.49 -19.99 9.43
C VAL A 111 11.93 -20.49 8.11
N THR A 112 11.45 -21.73 8.06
CA THR A 112 10.78 -22.23 6.86
C THR A 112 9.51 -21.41 6.61
N PRO A 113 9.06 -21.28 5.37
CA PRO A 113 7.86 -20.51 5.07
C PRO A 113 6.61 -21.04 5.73
N ASP A 114 6.49 -22.36 5.82
CA ASP A 114 5.36 -22.99 6.48
C ASP A 114 5.37 -22.69 7.99
N ASP A 115 6.53 -22.80 8.64
CA ASP A 115 6.69 -22.42 10.05
C ASP A 115 6.43 -20.92 10.27
N ARG A 116 6.95 -20.07 9.37
CA ARG A 116 6.68 -18.63 9.42
C ARG A 116 5.18 -18.36 9.36
N THR A 117 4.47 -18.97 8.41
CA THR A 117 3.03 -18.77 8.25
C THR A 117 2.27 -19.24 9.48
N ARG A 118 2.66 -20.39 10.06
CA ARG A 118 2.08 -20.90 11.30
C ARG A 118 2.33 -19.95 12.47
N ILE A 119 3.59 -19.54 12.69
CA ILE A 119 3.97 -18.65 13.81
C ILE A 119 3.26 -17.31 13.68
N VAL A 120 3.25 -16.70 12.50
CA VAL A 120 2.56 -15.42 12.28
C VAL A 120 1.05 -15.59 12.49
N GLY A 121 0.46 -16.70 12.04
CA GLY A 121 -0.96 -16.99 12.29
C GLY A 121 -1.27 -17.05 13.78
N GLU A 122 -0.53 -17.85 14.54
CA GLU A 122 -0.69 -17.96 16.00
C GLU A 122 -0.54 -16.61 16.71
N GLN A 123 0.46 -15.79 16.29
CA GLN A 123 0.66 -14.46 16.85
C GLN A 123 -0.49 -13.51 16.51
N LEU A 124 -0.98 -13.54 15.27
CA LEU A 124 -2.12 -12.70 14.85
C LEU A 124 -3.42 -13.07 15.59
N ASP A 125 -3.61 -14.35 15.91
CA ASP A 125 -4.79 -14.83 16.65
C ASP A 125 -4.72 -14.45 18.13
N ALA A 126 -3.53 -14.43 18.71
CA ALA A 126 -3.30 -14.04 20.11
C ALA A 126 -3.33 -12.51 20.31
N LEU A 127 -2.99 -11.73 19.26
CA LEU A 127 -2.84 -10.27 19.35
C LEU A 127 -4.18 -9.58 19.57
N THR A 128 -4.20 -8.64 20.50
CA THR A 128 -5.38 -7.80 20.82
C THR A 128 -5.25 -6.38 20.30
N CYS A 129 -6.39 -5.72 20.13
CA CYS A 129 -6.44 -4.30 19.72
C CYS A 129 -5.79 -3.40 20.78
N GLU A 130 -5.93 -3.74 22.04
CA GLU A 130 -5.39 -3.02 23.20
C GLU A 130 -3.86 -3.06 23.20
N GLU A 131 -3.26 -4.22 22.98
CA GLU A 131 -1.81 -4.38 22.89
C GLU A 131 -1.22 -3.54 21.76
N VAL A 132 -1.85 -3.59 20.57
CA VAL A 132 -1.40 -2.77 19.44
C VAL A 132 -1.55 -1.28 19.72
N ASN A 133 -2.64 -0.87 20.37
CA ASN A 133 -2.83 0.51 20.78
C ASN A 133 -1.80 0.95 21.85
N GLY A 134 -1.33 0.04 22.69
CA GLY A 134 -0.25 0.28 23.64
C GLY A 134 1.06 0.71 22.99
N LEU A 135 1.36 0.17 21.80
CA LEU A 135 2.59 0.49 21.07
C LEU A 135 2.59 1.88 20.41
N ARG A 136 1.44 2.53 20.26
CA ARG A 136 1.32 3.81 19.54
C ARG A 136 2.16 4.94 20.15
N ALA A 137 2.29 4.97 21.46
CA ALA A 137 3.05 6.01 22.15
C ALA A 137 4.53 6.00 21.74
N GLY A 138 5.13 4.81 21.63
CA GLY A 138 6.52 4.66 21.20
C GLY A 138 6.73 4.98 19.72
N MET A 139 5.73 4.72 18.87
CA MET A 139 5.81 5.02 17.44
C MET A 139 5.72 6.51 17.10
N THR A 140 5.07 7.28 17.97
CA THR A 140 4.76 8.70 17.71
C THR A 140 5.39 9.62 18.73
N SER A 141 6.37 9.11 19.51
CA SER A 141 7.14 9.94 20.44
C SER A 141 7.92 11.01 19.68
N PRO A 142 7.88 12.26 20.12
CA PRO A 142 8.71 13.32 19.56
C PRO A 142 10.20 13.15 19.91
N GLU A 143 10.49 12.35 20.92
CA GLU A 143 11.87 12.06 21.31
C GLU A 143 12.56 11.18 20.27
N GLY A 144 13.67 11.70 19.72
CA GLY A 144 14.41 11.03 18.65
C GLY A 144 13.77 11.14 17.27
N MET A 145 12.80 12.06 17.08
CA MET A 145 12.24 12.36 15.78
C MET A 145 13.27 13.12 14.93
N LEU A 146 13.45 12.66 13.68
CA LEU A 146 14.20 13.36 12.66
C LEU A 146 13.22 13.84 11.59
N VAL A 147 13.29 15.12 11.25
CA VAL A 147 12.55 15.71 10.13
C VAL A 147 13.55 16.06 9.03
N LEU A 148 13.35 15.52 7.85
CA LEU A 148 14.12 15.84 6.66
C LEU A 148 13.17 16.43 5.61
N VAL A 149 13.47 17.65 5.17
CA VAL A 149 12.74 18.30 4.09
C VAL A 149 13.71 18.51 2.92
N SER A 150 13.30 18.08 1.73
CA SER A 150 14.07 18.26 0.51
C SER A 150 13.21 18.92 -0.58
N SER A 151 13.82 19.79 -1.37
CA SER A 151 13.18 20.52 -2.44
C SER A 151 14.10 20.71 -3.63
N SER A 152 13.54 21.07 -4.79
CA SER A 152 14.30 21.66 -5.88
C SER A 152 14.72 23.09 -5.55
N GLU A 153 15.76 23.58 -6.22
CA GLU A 153 16.24 24.97 -6.04
C GLU A 153 15.15 26.02 -6.22
N GLU A 154 14.22 25.80 -7.14
CA GLU A 154 13.11 26.69 -7.46
C GLU A 154 12.13 26.91 -6.30
N HIS A 155 12.12 26.03 -5.31
CA HIS A 155 11.15 26.02 -4.21
C HIS A 155 11.82 26.00 -2.83
N LEU A 156 13.07 26.40 -2.74
CA LEU A 156 13.79 26.48 -1.46
C LEU A 156 13.16 27.46 -0.48
N ASP A 157 12.53 28.52 -0.99
CA ASP A 157 11.78 29.52 -0.22
C ASP A 157 10.56 28.91 0.52
N LYS A 158 10.06 27.76 0.05
CA LYS A 158 8.94 27.03 0.65
C LYS A 158 9.38 25.99 1.69
N VAL A 159 10.67 25.75 1.83
CA VAL A 159 11.22 24.86 2.85
C VAL A 159 11.14 25.57 4.21
N PRO A 160 10.52 24.95 5.23
CA PRO A 160 10.51 25.53 6.57
C PRO A 160 11.93 25.59 7.14
N SER A 161 12.25 26.66 7.81
CA SER A 161 13.45 26.74 8.65
C SER A 161 13.34 25.76 9.83
N GLU A 162 14.45 25.48 10.50
CA GLU A 162 14.46 24.63 11.68
C GLU A 162 13.53 25.16 12.78
N ALA A 163 13.55 26.47 13.04
CA ALA A 163 12.68 27.10 14.01
C ALA A 163 11.19 26.93 13.65
N GLU A 164 10.82 27.17 12.39
CA GLU A 164 9.45 26.97 11.91
C GLU A 164 9.02 25.51 12.03
N ALA A 165 9.91 24.56 11.75
CA ALA A 165 9.59 23.14 11.90
C ALA A 165 9.31 22.76 13.37
N PHE A 166 10.10 23.27 14.31
CA PHE A 166 9.85 23.08 15.75
C PHE A 166 8.55 23.75 16.20
N ASP A 167 8.26 24.96 15.75
CA ASP A 167 7.01 25.66 16.04
C ASP A 167 5.79 24.90 15.51
N LEU A 168 5.88 24.32 14.30
CA LEU A 168 4.83 23.45 13.74
C LEU A 168 4.60 22.22 14.60
N ILE A 169 5.67 21.53 15.02
CA ILE A 169 5.58 20.36 15.90
C ILE A 169 4.86 20.72 17.20
N ASP A 170 5.25 21.83 17.83
CA ASP A 170 4.67 22.25 19.10
C ASP A 170 3.25 22.80 18.94
N SER A 171 2.94 23.45 17.84
CA SER A 171 1.58 23.92 17.55
C SER A 171 0.61 22.73 17.40
N VAL A 172 1.03 21.67 16.66
CA VAL A 172 0.22 20.47 16.47
C VAL A 172 0.01 19.74 17.80
N LYS A 173 1.03 19.65 18.65
CA LYS A 173 0.88 19.05 19.99
C LYS A 173 -0.16 19.79 20.85
N ARG A 174 -0.28 21.11 20.70
CA ARG A 174 -1.25 21.94 21.44
C ARG A 174 -2.61 22.05 20.78
N ALA A 175 -2.72 21.73 19.48
CA ALA A 175 -3.93 21.86 18.71
C ALA A 175 -5.08 20.97 19.24
N LYS A 176 -6.30 21.44 19.09
CA LYS A 176 -7.50 20.62 19.27
C LYS A 176 -7.67 19.77 18.01
N ILE A 177 -7.33 18.49 18.09
CA ILE A 177 -7.49 17.55 16.99
C ILE A 177 -8.76 16.74 17.25
N ALA A 178 -9.64 16.72 16.26
CA ALA A 178 -10.87 15.94 16.34
C ALA A 178 -10.59 14.43 16.31
N ARG A 179 -11.47 13.64 16.90
CA ARG A 179 -11.44 12.18 16.70
C ARG A 179 -11.58 11.86 15.21
N PRO A 180 -10.92 10.78 14.73
CA PRO A 180 -11.13 10.34 13.38
C PRO A 180 -12.62 10.01 13.17
N GLU A 181 -13.20 10.56 12.11
CA GLU A 181 -14.56 10.20 11.73
C GLU A 181 -14.60 8.72 11.31
N ARG A 182 -15.57 7.98 11.84
CA ARG A 182 -15.84 6.64 11.35
C ARG A 182 -16.38 6.78 9.93
N ARG A 183 -15.53 6.63 8.94
CA ARG A 183 -16.04 6.49 7.58
C ARG A 183 -16.82 5.19 7.51
N GLY A 184 -18.10 5.31 7.17
CA GLY A 184 -18.94 4.17 6.87
C GLY A 184 -18.30 3.30 5.79
N LYS A 185 -18.71 2.05 5.75
CA LYS A 185 -18.24 1.01 4.84
C LYS A 185 -17.88 1.57 3.47
N SER A 186 -16.76 1.08 2.94
CA SER A 186 -16.33 1.20 1.54
C SER A 186 -17.52 1.45 0.59
N ALA A 187 -17.35 2.38 -0.35
CA ALA A 187 -18.26 2.50 -1.48
C ALA A 187 -18.70 1.11 -1.94
N GLY A 188 -19.99 0.95 -2.21
CA GLY A 188 -20.57 -0.32 -2.65
C GLY A 188 -19.80 -0.93 -3.83
N PRO A 189 -20.16 -2.11 -4.27
CA PRO A 189 -19.49 -2.76 -5.39
C PRO A 189 -19.43 -1.81 -6.59
N LEU A 190 -18.31 -1.81 -7.29
CA LEU A 190 -18.05 -0.97 -8.46
C LEU A 190 -19.15 -1.11 -9.53
N PHE A 191 -19.75 -2.29 -9.58
CA PHE A 191 -20.88 -2.61 -10.45
C PHE A 191 -22.11 -2.96 -9.61
N THR A 192 -23.18 -2.20 -9.77
CA THR A 192 -24.48 -2.47 -9.14
C THR A 192 -25.27 -3.51 -9.90
N GLU A 193 -24.97 -3.69 -11.19
CA GLU A 193 -25.60 -4.68 -12.05
C GLU A 193 -24.82 -5.99 -12.04
N LYS A 194 -25.55 -7.11 -12.07
CA LYS A 194 -24.96 -8.44 -12.18
C LYS A 194 -24.37 -8.61 -13.57
N VAL A 195 -23.05 -8.66 -13.67
CA VAL A 195 -22.36 -8.89 -14.94
C VAL A 195 -22.73 -10.27 -15.47
N THR A 196 -23.32 -10.32 -16.64
CA THR A 196 -23.61 -11.58 -17.34
C THR A 196 -22.35 -12.06 -18.06
N PRO A 197 -21.80 -13.24 -17.74
CA PRO A 197 -20.60 -13.74 -18.41
C PRO A 197 -20.89 -14.00 -19.88
N GLY A 198 -19.95 -13.61 -20.73
CA GLY A 198 -19.99 -13.93 -22.17
C GLY A 198 -19.83 -15.43 -22.39
N LYS A 199 -20.58 -15.98 -23.38
CA LYS A 199 -20.42 -17.37 -23.83
C LYS A 199 -19.47 -17.42 -25.02
N VAL A 200 -18.67 -18.49 -25.12
CA VAL A 200 -17.85 -18.73 -26.31
C VAL A 200 -18.78 -19.11 -27.47
N VAL A 201 -18.83 -18.29 -28.51
CA VAL A 201 -19.69 -18.53 -29.71
C VAL A 201 -18.90 -19.05 -30.91
N ARG A 202 -17.58 -18.87 -30.89
CA ARG A 202 -16.69 -19.37 -31.97
C ARG A 202 -15.31 -19.67 -31.41
N THR A 203 -14.72 -20.77 -31.87
CA THR A 203 -13.32 -21.15 -31.58
C THR A 203 -12.59 -21.39 -32.89
N ARG A 204 -11.36 -20.87 -33.01
CA ARG A 204 -10.47 -21.17 -34.15
C ARG A 204 -9.02 -21.28 -33.68
N LYS A 205 -8.20 -22.00 -34.45
CA LYS A 205 -6.75 -22.05 -34.22
C LYS A 205 -6.13 -20.71 -34.59
N ALA A 206 -5.20 -20.24 -33.76
CA ALA A 206 -4.44 -19.03 -33.95
C ALA A 206 -2.94 -19.34 -34.09
N PRO A 207 -2.12 -18.41 -34.58
CA PRO A 207 -0.66 -18.60 -34.66
C PRO A 207 -0.03 -18.98 -33.30
N LEU A 208 1.16 -19.53 -33.37
CA LEU A 208 1.96 -19.92 -32.20
C LEU A 208 1.32 -20.99 -31.29
N GLY A 209 0.42 -21.79 -31.84
CA GLY A 209 -0.28 -22.85 -31.07
C GLY A 209 -1.33 -22.31 -30.09
N ALA A 210 -1.81 -21.09 -30.32
CA ALA A 210 -2.90 -20.52 -29.52
C ALA A 210 -4.27 -20.89 -30.10
N GLU A 211 -5.31 -20.76 -29.29
CA GLU A 211 -6.71 -20.76 -29.71
C GLU A 211 -7.30 -19.36 -29.57
N GLU A 212 -8.08 -18.95 -30.54
CA GLU A 212 -8.88 -17.73 -30.49
C GLU A 212 -10.33 -18.10 -30.22
N TRP A 213 -10.88 -17.56 -29.15
CA TRP A 213 -12.29 -17.62 -28.79
C TRP A 213 -12.96 -16.30 -29.09
N THR A 214 -14.09 -16.31 -29.74
CA THR A 214 -14.96 -15.13 -29.84
C THR A 214 -16.09 -15.31 -28.82
N LEU A 215 -16.26 -14.34 -27.96
CA LEU A 215 -17.33 -14.33 -26.95
C LEU A 215 -18.59 -13.68 -27.50
N SER A 216 -19.74 -14.00 -26.90
CA SER A 216 -21.07 -13.48 -27.31
C SER A 216 -21.18 -11.94 -27.24
N ASN A 217 -20.31 -11.28 -26.49
CA ASN A 217 -20.21 -9.83 -26.41
C ASN A 217 -19.19 -9.22 -27.40
N GLY A 218 -18.66 -10.02 -28.34
CA GLY A 218 -17.69 -9.56 -29.33
C GLY A 218 -16.23 -9.58 -28.91
N VAL A 219 -15.95 -9.84 -27.63
CA VAL A 219 -14.57 -9.90 -27.13
C VAL A 219 -13.85 -11.11 -27.73
N LYS A 220 -12.62 -10.89 -28.18
CA LYS A 220 -11.70 -11.95 -28.63
C LYS A 220 -10.74 -12.31 -27.50
N VAL A 221 -10.63 -13.60 -27.23
CA VAL A 221 -9.71 -14.15 -26.23
C VAL A 221 -8.71 -15.03 -26.96
N PHE A 222 -7.43 -14.70 -26.87
CA PHE A 222 -6.34 -15.56 -27.30
C PHE A 222 -5.79 -16.30 -26.10
N TRP A 223 -5.82 -17.60 -26.17
CA TRP A 223 -5.41 -18.43 -25.07
C TRP A 223 -4.40 -19.49 -25.52
N ARG A 224 -3.39 -19.76 -24.73
CA ARG A 224 -2.38 -20.77 -24.99
C ARG A 224 -1.84 -21.37 -23.70
N THR A 225 -1.71 -22.70 -23.65
CA THR A 225 -0.92 -23.35 -22.61
C THR A 225 0.56 -23.25 -23.00
N VAL A 226 1.38 -22.70 -22.12
CA VAL A 226 2.83 -22.70 -22.27
C VAL A 226 3.36 -23.91 -21.50
N PRO A 227 4.27 -24.73 -22.08
CA PRO A 227 4.91 -25.82 -21.37
C PRO A 227 5.53 -25.33 -20.07
N GLU A 228 5.41 -26.12 -19.03
CA GLU A 228 5.84 -25.81 -17.68
C GLU A 228 7.33 -25.45 -17.67
N VAL A 229 7.64 -24.18 -17.46
CA VAL A 229 8.97 -23.79 -16.96
C VAL A 229 8.99 -24.25 -15.51
N ILE A 230 9.92 -25.14 -15.19
CA ILE A 230 10.02 -25.85 -13.91
C ILE A 230 9.63 -24.91 -12.72
N GLY A 231 8.55 -25.27 -12.05
CA GLY A 231 8.12 -24.62 -10.80
C GLY A 231 7.18 -23.42 -10.93
N VAL A 232 6.76 -22.99 -12.12
CA VAL A 232 5.91 -21.81 -12.27
C VAL A 232 4.51 -22.18 -12.80
N ARG A 233 3.54 -22.31 -11.88
CA ARG A 233 2.11 -22.37 -12.22
C ARG A 233 1.51 -20.98 -12.17
N LYS A 234 1.58 -20.23 -13.26
CA LYS A 234 0.98 -18.89 -13.35
C LYS A 234 0.04 -18.83 -14.54
N VAL A 235 -1.10 -18.18 -14.33
CA VAL A 235 -1.97 -17.73 -15.42
C VAL A 235 -1.70 -16.24 -15.61
N GLY A 236 -1.21 -15.87 -16.80
CA GLY A 236 -1.08 -14.47 -17.19
C GLY A 236 -2.35 -14.06 -17.96
N VAL A 237 -2.95 -12.95 -17.59
CA VAL A 237 -4.06 -12.34 -18.32
C VAL A 237 -3.66 -10.92 -18.70
N THR A 238 -3.74 -10.63 -20.00
CA THR A 238 -3.55 -9.26 -20.50
C THR A 238 -4.80 -8.89 -21.27
N ALA A 239 -5.48 -7.83 -20.89
CA ALA A 239 -6.61 -7.29 -21.61
C ALA A 239 -6.17 -6.05 -22.39
N VAL A 240 -6.50 -5.99 -23.68
CA VAL A 240 -6.23 -4.85 -24.55
C VAL A 240 -7.55 -4.40 -25.16
N SER A 241 -7.88 -3.13 -25.01
CA SER A 241 -9.00 -2.48 -25.67
C SER A 241 -8.46 -1.54 -26.74
N GLU A 242 -8.98 -1.63 -27.96
CA GLU A 242 -8.74 -0.64 -28.99
C GLU A 242 -9.51 0.62 -28.64
N GLY A 243 -8.83 1.63 -28.17
CA GLY A 243 -9.42 2.88 -27.72
C GLY A 243 -8.38 3.73 -26.98
N GLY A 244 -8.79 4.46 -26.01
CA GLY A 244 -7.95 5.35 -25.23
C GLY A 244 -7.69 6.66 -25.97
N PHE A 245 -6.62 7.35 -25.63
CA PHE A 245 -6.32 8.72 -26.07
C PHE A 245 -6.41 8.97 -27.59
N ALA A 246 -6.20 7.94 -28.42
CA ALA A 246 -6.24 8.09 -29.88
C ALA A 246 -7.67 8.28 -30.43
N ARG A 247 -8.70 8.01 -29.64
CA ARG A 247 -10.11 8.11 -30.06
C ARG A 247 -10.90 9.20 -29.35
N ASP A 248 -10.25 9.90 -28.42
CA ASP A 248 -10.93 10.90 -27.61
C ASP A 248 -10.74 12.30 -28.20
N SER A 249 -11.83 13.02 -28.34
CA SER A 249 -11.81 14.42 -28.78
C SER A 249 -11.48 15.39 -27.65
N ASP A 250 -11.50 14.91 -26.39
CA ASP A 250 -11.23 15.72 -25.21
C ASP A 250 -10.02 15.15 -24.44
N VAL A 251 -8.83 15.55 -24.88
CA VAL A 251 -7.56 14.99 -24.40
C VAL A 251 -7.15 15.51 -23.02
N GLU A 252 -7.69 16.64 -22.54
CA GLU A 252 -7.22 17.29 -21.31
C GLU A 252 -7.63 16.58 -20.02
N GLY A 253 -8.72 15.81 -20.03
CA GLY A 253 -9.22 15.12 -18.82
C GLY A 253 -8.83 13.65 -18.67
N MET A 254 -8.49 12.97 -19.74
CA MET A 254 -8.41 11.51 -19.78
C MET A 254 -7.17 10.88 -19.16
N HIS A 255 -6.04 11.57 -19.11
CA HIS A 255 -4.86 11.03 -18.41
C HIS A 255 -5.04 10.98 -16.89
N LEU A 256 -6.07 11.63 -16.35
CA LEU A 256 -6.45 11.54 -14.95
C LEU A 256 -7.19 10.24 -14.65
N LEU A 257 -7.94 9.67 -15.60
CA LEU A 257 -8.72 8.44 -15.41
C LEU A 257 -7.85 7.18 -15.28
N GLN A 258 -6.70 7.12 -15.94
CA GLN A 258 -5.77 5.99 -15.81
C GLN A 258 -5.25 5.77 -14.38
N ASN A 259 -5.32 6.76 -13.52
CA ASN A 259 -4.89 6.66 -12.13
C ASN A 259 -6.03 6.25 -11.18
N TYR A 260 -7.27 6.09 -11.68
CA TYR A 260 -8.47 5.79 -10.90
C TYR A 260 -9.05 4.38 -11.16
N ILE A 261 -8.50 3.65 -12.12
CA ILE A 261 -8.83 2.25 -12.42
C ILE A 261 -7.71 1.36 -11.94
#